data_fc1553f4d1b0f4fe0cbc3d1d2182b06a
#
_entry.id   fc1553f4d1b0f4fe0cbc3d1d2182b06a
#
_cell.length_a   1.000
_cell.length_b   1.000
_cell.length_c   1.000
_cell.angle_alpha   90.00
_cell.angle_beta   90.00
_cell.angle_gamma   90.00
#
_symmetry.space_group_name_H-M   'P 1'
#
loop_
_entity.id
_entity.type
_entity.pdbx_description
1 polymer ?
#
loop_
_entity_poly.entity_id
_entity_poly.type
_entity_poly.pdbx_seq_one_letter_code
_entity_poly.pdbx_strand_id
1 'polypeptide(L)'
;MKPVLGRISSLLLGTTLMTSVLVANEGELSKVMKNRGLSEIDIIRAAKTYNPTGVKDEFIVFSSGGQSGQVIVYGVPSMKILKYIGVFTPEPWQGYGYDKDSLAVLRQGNIRDKEINWGDTHHPGLSETNAKYDGKWLAINDKANPRIAIIDLQDFETKQIVVNPIFKSAHGGSFFTPNSEHIIEAAQYAAPF
;
A
#
# COMPACT_ATOMS: atom_id res chain seq x y z
N MET A 1 -49.48 4.76 47.12
CA MET A 1 -49.38 4.20 45.80
C MET A 1 -48.82 5.28 44.86
N LYS A 2 -47.56 5.17 44.43
CA LYS A 2 -46.91 6.06 43.44
C LYS A 2 -46.70 5.25 42.17
N PRO A 3 -46.98 5.76 40.97
CA PRO A 3 -46.68 5.04 39.74
C PRO A 3 -45.22 5.16 39.35
N VAL A 4 -44.64 4.04 38.95
CA VAL A 4 -43.34 3.93 38.34
C VAL A 4 -43.48 4.25 36.86
N LEU A 5 -42.92 5.38 36.43
CA LEU A 5 -42.69 5.68 35.02
C LEU A 5 -41.17 5.96 34.88
N GLY A 6 -40.50 5.16 34.08
CA GLY A 6 -39.14 5.43 33.73
C GLY A 6 -38.37 4.20 33.29
N ARG A 7 -38.27 4.01 31.99
CA ARG A 7 -37.15 3.42 31.27
C ARG A 7 -37.57 2.86 29.90
N ILE A 8 -37.76 3.71 28.93
CA ILE A 8 -37.70 3.33 27.52
C ILE A 8 -37.07 4.53 26.79
N SER A 9 -35.76 4.67 26.76
CA SER A 9 -35.09 5.66 25.92
C SER A 9 -33.63 5.33 25.56
N SER A 10 -33.16 4.08 25.76
CA SER A 10 -31.75 3.76 25.50
C SER A 10 -31.51 2.73 24.40
N LEU A 11 -32.55 2.30 23.68
CA LEU A 11 -32.39 1.19 22.70
C LEU A 11 -32.44 1.63 21.23
N LEU A 12 -32.71 2.89 20.93
CA LEU A 12 -32.79 3.36 19.54
C LEU A 12 -31.51 3.99 18.98
N LEU A 13 -30.52 4.32 19.81
CA LEU A 13 -29.30 4.96 19.34
C LEU A 13 -28.21 3.97 18.88
N GLY A 14 -28.28 2.72 19.34
CA GLY A 14 -27.27 1.69 19.01
C GLY A 14 -27.44 1.06 17.62
N THR A 15 -28.66 1.02 17.11
CA THR A 15 -28.97 0.36 15.83
C THR A 15 -28.64 1.23 14.60
N THR A 16 -28.70 2.55 14.73
CA THR A 16 -28.44 3.47 13.62
C THR A 16 -26.94 3.62 13.32
N LEU A 17 -26.06 3.48 14.31
CA LEU A 17 -24.61 3.53 14.09
C LEU A 17 -24.06 2.25 13.43
N MET A 18 -24.61 1.08 13.79
CA MET A 18 -24.14 -0.18 13.19
C MET A 18 -24.57 -0.33 11.72
N THR A 19 -25.74 0.18 11.35
CA THR A 19 -26.18 0.13 9.95
C THR A 19 -25.38 1.07 9.04
N SER A 20 -24.92 2.20 9.53
CA SER A 20 -24.11 3.13 8.72
C SER A 20 -22.69 2.62 8.45
N VAL A 21 -22.08 1.90 9.39
CA VAL A 21 -20.75 1.28 9.21
C VAL A 21 -20.82 0.09 8.25
N LEU A 22 -21.87 -0.73 8.33
CA LEU A 22 -22.09 -1.85 7.41
C LEU A 22 -22.36 -1.38 5.96
N VAL A 23 -23.16 -0.34 5.78
CA VAL A 23 -23.48 0.20 4.44
C VAL A 23 -22.24 0.86 3.80
N ALA A 24 -21.36 1.50 4.58
CA ALA A 24 -20.12 2.06 4.07
C ALA A 24 -19.14 0.95 3.61
N ASN A 25 -19.04 -0.14 4.35
CA ASN A 25 -18.20 -1.29 3.98
C ASN A 25 -18.73 -2.07 2.77
N GLU A 26 -20.05 -2.21 2.63
CA GLU A 26 -20.65 -2.85 1.44
C GLU A 26 -20.34 -2.04 0.16
N GLY A 27 -20.36 -0.72 0.24
CA GLY A 27 -20.01 0.15 -0.90
C GLY A 27 -18.54 0.02 -1.35
N GLU A 28 -17.62 -0.07 -0.40
CA GLU A 28 -16.17 -0.23 -0.69
C GLU A 28 -15.90 -1.60 -1.31
N LEU A 29 -16.40 -2.68 -0.72
CA LEU A 29 -16.25 -4.03 -1.25
C LEU A 29 -16.81 -4.15 -2.67
N SER A 30 -18.01 -3.63 -2.91
CA SER A 30 -18.65 -3.64 -4.23
C SER A 30 -17.83 -2.88 -5.27
N LYS A 31 -17.20 -1.77 -4.89
CA LYS A 31 -16.31 -0.99 -5.75
C LYS A 31 -15.07 -1.79 -6.13
N VAL A 32 -14.42 -2.43 -5.15
CA VAL A 32 -13.24 -3.29 -5.40
C VAL A 32 -13.60 -4.45 -6.32
N MET A 33 -14.70 -5.15 -6.03
CA MET A 33 -15.18 -6.26 -6.86
C MET A 33 -15.39 -5.82 -8.31
N LYS A 34 -16.09 -4.71 -8.52
CA LYS A 34 -16.34 -4.16 -9.86
C LYS A 34 -15.06 -3.78 -10.60
N ASN A 35 -14.15 -3.06 -9.93
CA ASN A 35 -12.91 -2.59 -10.55
C ASN A 35 -11.98 -3.73 -10.97
N ARG A 36 -12.01 -4.83 -10.21
CA ARG A 36 -11.18 -6.03 -10.45
C ARG A 36 -11.92 -7.17 -11.16
N GLY A 37 -13.19 -7.00 -11.51
CA GLY A 37 -14.00 -8.03 -12.16
C GLY A 37 -14.21 -9.28 -11.31
N LEU A 38 -14.31 -9.11 -9.97
CA LEU A 38 -14.44 -10.22 -9.03
C LEU A 38 -15.90 -10.60 -8.79
N SER A 39 -16.13 -11.90 -8.62
CA SER A 39 -17.38 -12.49 -8.16
C SER A 39 -17.36 -12.71 -6.63
N GLU A 40 -18.52 -13.01 -6.03
CA GLU A 40 -18.59 -13.34 -4.60
C GLU A 40 -17.75 -14.57 -4.25
N ILE A 41 -17.69 -15.56 -5.14
CA ILE A 41 -16.86 -16.77 -4.90
C ILE A 41 -15.37 -16.43 -4.89
N ASP A 42 -14.94 -15.40 -5.63
CA ASP A 42 -13.55 -14.96 -5.61
C ASP A 42 -13.22 -14.29 -4.27
N ILE A 43 -14.14 -13.52 -3.70
CA ILE A 43 -13.99 -12.95 -2.36
C ILE A 43 -13.91 -14.05 -1.30
N ILE A 44 -14.76 -15.08 -1.38
CA ILE A 44 -14.70 -16.23 -0.48
C ILE A 44 -13.35 -16.96 -0.58
N ARG A 45 -12.84 -17.14 -1.80
CA ARG A 45 -11.54 -17.76 -2.05
C ARG A 45 -10.40 -16.92 -1.47
N ALA A 46 -10.43 -15.60 -1.71
CA ALA A 46 -9.46 -14.67 -1.14
C ALA A 46 -9.46 -14.70 0.38
N ALA A 47 -10.64 -14.67 1.03
CA ALA A 47 -10.75 -14.75 2.48
C ALA A 47 -10.20 -16.07 3.07
N LYS A 48 -10.27 -17.18 2.33
CA LYS A 48 -9.69 -18.47 2.76
C LYS A 48 -8.17 -18.51 2.68
N THR A 49 -7.57 -17.68 1.84
CA THR A 49 -6.12 -17.62 1.63
C THR A 49 -5.46 -16.45 2.36
N TYR A 50 -6.24 -15.45 2.76
CA TYR A 50 -5.74 -14.29 3.46
C TYR A 50 -5.41 -14.60 4.92
N ASN A 51 -4.22 -14.23 5.34
CA ASN A 51 -3.79 -14.27 6.73
C ASN A 51 -3.33 -12.84 7.10
N PRO A 52 -4.00 -12.18 8.06
CA PRO A 52 -3.61 -10.84 8.48
C PRO A 52 -2.15 -10.79 8.93
N THR A 53 -1.43 -9.76 8.51
CA THR A 53 -0.03 -9.55 8.88
C THR A 53 0.11 -9.37 10.40
N GLY A 54 1.22 -9.83 10.96
CA GLY A 54 1.49 -9.76 12.40
C GLY A 54 0.80 -10.83 13.25
N VAL A 55 -0.02 -11.72 12.67
CA VAL A 55 -0.70 -12.79 13.43
C VAL A 55 0.22 -13.97 13.72
N LYS A 56 1.14 -14.30 12.81
CA LYS A 56 2.00 -15.49 12.89
C LYS A 56 3.47 -15.17 13.08
N ASP A 57 3.91 -13.98 12.69
CA ASP A 57 5.27 -13.49 12.88
C ASP A 57 5.26 -12.23 13.74
N GLU A 58 6.28 -12.09 14.58
CA GLU A 58 6.43 -10.94 15.48
C GLU A 58 6.82 -9.68 14.71
N PHE A 59 7.64 -9.85 13.67
CA PHE A 59 8.09 -8.75 12.82
C PHE A 59 7.82 -9.05 11.35
N ILE A 60 7.58 -7.98 10.59
CA ILE A 60 7.47 -8.00 9.13
C ILE A 60 8.61 -7.17 8.56
N VAL A 61 9.34 -7.75 7.63
CA VAL A 61 10.47 -7.11 6.96
C VAL A 61 10.11 -6.82 5.51
N PHE A 62 10.42 -5.62 5.08
CA PHE A 62 10.28 -5.17 3.71
C PHE A 62 11.66 -5.04 3.09
N SER A 63 11.94 -5.82 2.07
CA SER A 63 13.21 -5.84 1.37
C SER A 63 13.03 -5.40 -0.08
N SER A 64 14.00 -4.69 -0.61
CA SER A 64 14.00 -4.42 -2.04
C SER A 64 14.16 -5.71 -2.84
N GLY A 65 13.42 -5.84 -3.94
CA GLY A 65 13.58 -6.91 -4.91
C GLY A 65 14.63 -6.61 -5.98
N GLY A 66 15.26 -5.42 -5.92
CA GLY A 66 16.24 -4.97 -6.91
C GLY A 66 15.61 -4.90 -8.29
N GLN A 67 16.28 -5.50 -9.26
CA GLN A 67 15.87 -5.47 -10.67
C GLN A 67 14.53 -6.18 -10.98
N SER A 68 13.90 -6.84 -10.00
CA SER A 68 12.54 -7.33 -10.18
C SER A 68 11.49 -6.21 -10.18
N GLY A 69 11.86 -5.02 -9.71
CA GLY A 69 10.95 -3.87 -9.59
C GLY A 69 9.85 -4.04 -8.53
N GLN A 70 10.09 -4.91 -7.54
CA GLN A 70 9.13 -5.30 -6.51
C GLN A 70 9.69 -5.06 -5.11
N VAL A 71 8.82 -5.11 -4.10
CA VAL A 71 9.19 -5.25 -2.69
C VAL A 71 8.87 -6.67 -2.24
N ILE A 72 9.82 -7.30 -1.55
CA ILE A 72 9.64 -8.62 -0.96
C ILE A 72 9.27 -8.45 0.51
N VAL A 73 8.16 -9.05 0.91
CA VAL A 73 7.68 -9.05 2.30
C VAL A 73 7.90 -10.42 2.90
N TYR A 74 8.58 -10.48 4.05
CA TYR A 74 8.77 -11.72 4.78
C TYR A 74 8.62 -11.54 6.28
N GLY A 75 8.24 -12.62 6.95
CA GLY A 75 8.00 -12.65 8.38
C GLY A 75 9.21 -13.10 9.18
N VAL A 76 9.34 -12.59 10.39
CA VAL A 76 10.36 -13.01 11.37
C VAL A 76 9.65 -13.38 12.68
N PRO A 77 9.85 -14.56 13.25
CA PRO A 77 11.00 -15.47 13.04
C PRO A 77 10.82 -16.53 11.95
N SER A 78 9.68 -16.64 11.28
CA SER A 78 9.44 -17.75 10.34
C SER A 78 10.37 -17.77 9.13
N MET A 79 10.88 -16.62 8.72
CA MET A 79 11.69 -16.38 7.51
C MET A 79 10.96 -16.82 6.23
N LYS A 80 9.61 -16.79 6.25
CA LYS A 80 8.79 -17.13 5.10
C LYS A 80 8.45 -15.87 4.30
N ILE A 81 8.50 -16.00 2.98
CA ILE A 81 8.00 -14.95 2.09
C ILE A 81 6.47 -14.91 2.24
N LEU A 82 5.95 -13.75 2.58
CA LEU A 82 4.53 -13.50 2.76
C LEU A 82 3.88 -12.93 1.51
N LYS A 83 4.61 -12.02 0.81
CA LYS A 83 4.09 -11.33 -0.35
C LYS A 83 5.21 -10.74 -1.21
N TYR A 84 4.94 -10.61 -2.51
CA TYR A 84 5.63 -9.71 -3.42
C TYR A 84 4.72 -8.54 -3.74
N ILE A 85 5.19 -7.31 -3.57
CA ILE A 85 4.43 -6.11 -3.91
C ILE A 85 4.95 -5.60 -5.25
N GLY A 86 4.08 -5.49 -6.25
CA GLY A 86 4.41 -4.86 -7.53
C GLY A 86 4.60 -3.36 -7.34
N VAL A 87 5.71 -2.80 -7.81
CA VAL A 87 6.02 -1.38 -7.65
C VAL A 87 6.28 -0.72 -9.00
N PHE A 88 7.41 -1.00 -9.61
CA PHE A 88 7.79 -0.43 -10.91
C PHE A 88 7.60 -1.40 -12.08
N THR A 89 7.18 -2.62 -11.78
CA THR A 89 6.93 -3.71 -12.72
C THR A 89 5.55 -4.27 -12.46
N PRO A 90 4.76 -4.60 -13.49
CA PRO A 90 3.49 -5.29 -13.32
C PRO A 90 3.64 -6.60 -12.54
N GLU A 91 2.67 -6.89 -11.71
CA GLU A 91 2.66 -8.11 -10.90
C GLU A 91 1.36 -8.88 -11.15
N PRO A 92 1.41 -10.00 -11.91
CA PRO A 92 0.21 -10.66 -12.42
C PRO A 92 -0.61 -11.37 -11.34
N TRP A 93 0.03 -11.92 -10.30
CA TRP A 93 -0.70 -12.64 -9.25
C TRP A 93 -1.68 -11.76 -8.47
N GLN A 94 -1.34 -10.48 -8.28
CA GLN A 94 -2.18 -9.50 -7.59
C GLN A 94 -2.95 -8.61 -8.56
N GLY A 95 -2.68 -8.72 -9.84
CA GLY A 95 -3.28 -7.89 -10.88
C GLY A 95 -2.71 -6.48 -10.99
N TYR A 96 -1.62 -6.15 -10.27
CA TYR A 96 -1.00 -4.84 -10.34
C TYR A 96 -0.45 -4.57 -11.75
N GLY A 97 -0.90 -3.45 -12.33
CA GLY A 97 -0.58 -3.07 -13.70
C GLY A 97 -1.48 -3.71 -14.76
N TYR A 98 -2.47 -4.54 -14.37
CA TYR A 98 -3.40 -5.20 -15.30
C TYR A 98 -4.84 -4.69 -15.19
N ASP A 99 -5.25 -4.18 -14.03
CA ASP A 99 -6.52 -3.48 -13.88
C ASP A 99 -6.37 -1.98 -14.14
N LYS A 100 -7.50 -1.29 -14.31
CA LYS A 100 -7.52 0.13 -14.67
C LYS A 100 -6.84 1.02 -13.64
N ASP A 101 -7.05 0.75 -12.35
CA ASP A 101 -6.60 1.62 -11.27
C ASP A 101 -5.10 1.44 -11.03
N SER A 102 -4.62 0.21 -10.92
CA SER A 102 -3.19 -0.07 -10.72
C SER A 102 -2.34 0.25 -11.95
N LEU A 103 -2.90 0.08 -13.16
CA LEU A 103 -2.23 0.52 -14.38
C LEU A 103 -2.08 2.04 -14.44
N ALA A 104 -3.09 2.78 -13.95
CA ALA A 104 -2.99 4.24 -13.85
C ALA A 104 -1.89 4.68 -12.88
N VAL A 105 -1.72 3.96 -11.76
CA VAL A 105 -0.61 4.20 -10.82
C VAL A 105 0.74 3.90 -11.48
N LEU A 106 0.89 2.75 -12.13
CA LEU A 106 2.13 2.36 -12.79
C LEU A 106 2.55 3.40 -13.85
N ARG A 107 1.58 3.93 -14.61
CA ARG A 107 1.81 4.95 -15.64
C ARG A 107 2.23 6.32 -15.10
N GLN A 108 2.01 6.62 -13.82
CA GLN A 108 2.58 7.83 -13.20
C GLN A 108 4.12 7.82 -13.24
N GLY A 109 4.72 6.62 -13.33
CA GLY A 109 6.16 6.45 -13.48
C GLY A 109 6.70 6.65 -14.89
N ASN A 110 5.87 7.02 -15.87
CA ASN A 110 6.29 7.32 -17.23
C ASN A 110 7.15 8.57 -17.28
N ILE A 111 8.18 8.57 -18.13
CA ILE A 111 9.17 9.64 -18.21
C ILE A 111 9.26 10.13 -19.65
N ARG A 112 9.07 11.45 -19.84
CA ARG A 112 9.19 12.10 -21.18
C ARG A 112 8.36 11.38 -22.25
N ASP A 113 7.10 11.09 -21.97
CA ASP A 113 6.15 10.39 -22.86
C ASP A 113 6.53 8.96 -23.21
N LYS A 114 7.50 8.37 -22.50
CA LYS A 114 7.86 6.97 -22.63
C LYS A 114 7.22 6.15 -21.53
N GLU A 115 6.60 5.06 -21.91
CA GLU A 115 6.10 4.06 -20.97
C GLU A 115 7.29 3.35 -20.32
N ILE A 116 7.34 3.41 -18.99
CA ILE A 116 8.38 2.77 -18.17
C ILE A 116 7.70 1.80 -17.21
N ASN A 117 7.68 0.55 -17.55
CA ASN A 117 7.06 -0.53 -16.76
C ASN A 117 8.09 -1.50 -16.14
N TRP A 118 9.29 -1.03 -15.91
CA TRP A 118 10.35 -1.73 -15.20
C TRP A 118 11.19 -0.74 -14.39
N GLY A 119 11.69 -1.18 -13.25
CA GLY A 119 12.59 -0.42 -12.40
C GLY A 119 13.43 -1.32 -11.50
N ASP A 120 14.36 -0.70 -10.80
CA ASP A 120 15.29 -1.35 -9.89
C ASP A 120 15.05 -0.79 -8.48
N THR A 121 14.27 -1.51 -7.68
CA THR A 121 13.88 -1.07 -6.33
C THR A 121 15.06 -1.09 -5.37
N HIS A 122 15.25 0.03 -4.64
CA HIS A 122 16.30 0.17 -3.63
C HIS A 122 15.81 0.96 -2.42
N HIS A 123 16.44 0.75 -1.28
CA HIS A 123 16.31 1.53 -0.05
C HIS A 123 14.87 1.80 0.40
N PRO A 124 14.11 0.75 0.80
CA PRO A 124 12.78 0.96 1.37
C PRO A 124 12.87 1.73 2.69
N GLY A 125 12.05 2.76 2.85
CA GLY A 125 11.90 3.54 4.07
C GLY A 125 10.47 3.43 4.60
N LEU A 126 10.32 3.26 5.90
CA LEU A 126 9.02 3.15 6.57
C LEU A 126 8.57 4.49 7.13
N SER A 127 7.26 4.72 7.10
CA SER A 127 6.65 5.89 7.72
C SER A 127 6.71 5.85 9.25
N GLU A 128 6.68 7.05 9.84
CA GLU A 128 6.83 7.25 11.27
C GLU A 128 5.75 8.19 11.82
N THR A 129 5.33 7.92 13.04
CA THR A 129 4.56 8.85 13.87
C THR A 129 5.31 9.05 15.19
N ASN A 130 5.66 10.30 15.51
CA ASN A 130 6.51 10.63 16.66
C ASN A 130 7.84 9.85 16.66
N ALA A 131 8.49 9.76 15.50
CA ALA A 131 9.74 9.04 15.26
C ALA A 131 9.68 7.53 15.62
N LYS A 132 8.52 6.90 15.47
CA LYS A 132 8.30 5.45 15.61
C LYS A 132 7.59 4.92 14.39
N TYR A 133 7.99 3.76 13.91
CA TYR A 133 7.32 3.08 12.81
C TYR A 133 5.83 2.92 13.11
N ASP A 134 4.99 3.32 12.18
CA ASP A 134 3.54 3.38 12.37
C ASP A 134 2.76 2.41 11.45
N GLY A 135 3.46 1.69 10.57
CA GLY A 135 2.86 0.67 9.71
C GLY A 135 1.91 1.21 8.64
N LYS A 136 2.00 2.49 8.28
CA LYS A 136 1.09 3.11 7.31
C LYS A 136 1.64 3.07 5.89
N TRP A 137 2.86 3.55 5.70
CA TRP A 137 3.45 3.76 4.39
C TRP A 137 4.85 3.21 4.29
N LEU A 138 5.20 2.80 3.09
CA LEU A 138 6.57 2.51 2.68
C LEU A 138 6.88 3.34 1.45
N ALA A 139 8.00 4.04 1.46
CA ALA A 139 8.57 4.68 0.29
C ALA A 139 9.75 3.86 -0.22
N ILE A 140 9.90 3.76 -1.54
CA ILE A 140 11.02 3.05 -2.15
C ILE A 140 11.44 3.75 -3.43
N ASN A 141 12.74 3.86 -3.66
CA ASN A 141 13.28 4.48 -4.85
C ASN A 141 13.56 3.50 -5.99
N ASP A 142 13.70 4.05 -7.18
CA ASP A 142 14.09 3.35 -8.40
C ASP A 142 15.49 3.78 -8.83
N LYS A 143 16.46 2.90 -8.66
CA LYS A 143 17.84 3.16 -9.05
C LYS A 143 18.01 3.32 -10.57
N ALA A 144 17.18 2.67 -11.36
CA ALA A 144 17.26 2.74 -12.82
C ALA A 144 16.66 4.02 -13.39
N ASN A 145 15.71 4.66 -12.68
CA ASN A 145 14.98 5.83 -13.15
C ASN A 145 14.78 6.86 -12.02
N PRO A 146 14.56 8.15 -12.35
CA PRO A 146 14.41 9.21 -11.35
C PRO A 146 13.00 9.23 -10.73
N ARG A 147 12.60 8.17 -10.06
CA ARG A 147 11.28 8.04 -9.46
C ARG A 147 11.30 7.31 -8.11
N ILE A 148 10.30 7.60 -7.32
CA ILE A 148 10.01 6.92 -6.06
C ILE A 148 8.56 6.43 -6.09
N ALA A 149 8.28 5.39 -5.32
CA ALA A 149 6.92 4.87 -5.13
C ALA A 149 6.52 4.92 -3.67
N ILE A 150 5.22 5.05 -3.43
CA ILE A 150 4.58 5.04 -2.13
C ILE A 150 3.62 3.86 -2.08
N ILE A 151 3.80 3.01 -1.10
CA ILE A 151 3.06 1.77 -0.88
C ILE A 151 2.27 1.91 0.41
N ASP A 152 0.99 1.55 0.36
CA ASP A 152 0.13 1.45 1.54
C ASP A 152 0.39 0.10 2.23
N LEU A 153 0.76 0.13 3.50
CA LEU A 153 1.04 -1.07 4.28
C LEU A 153 -0.21 -1.72 4.89
N GLN A 154 -1.38 -1.15 4.70
CA GLN A 154 -2.64 -1.76 5.12
C GLN A 154 -3.14 -2.79 4.11
N ASP A 155 -2.90 -2.55 2.81
CA ASP A 155 -3.29 -3.46 1.74
C ASP A 155 -2.11 -3.97 0.88
N PHE A 156 -0.91 -3.46 1.13
CA PHE A 156 0.31 -3.78 0.38
C PHE A 156 0.19 -3.48 -1.12
N GLU A 157 -0.42 -2.34 -1.43
CA GLU A 157 -0.53 -1.87 -2.80
C GLU A 157 0.26 -0.57 -3.02
N THR A 158 0.88 -0.46 -4.18
CA THR A 158 1.48 0.80 -4.62
C THR A 158 0.39 1.79 -4.98
N LYS A 159 0.37 2.93 -4.29
CA LYS A 159 -0.67 3.96 -4.47
C LYS A 159 -0.22 5.15 -5.32
N GLN A 160 1.08 5.40 -5.37
CA GLN A 160 1.61 6.55 -6.10
C GLN A 160 3.04 6.28 -6.58
N ILE A 161 3.36 6.79 -7.77
CA ILE A 161 4.72 6.89 -8.28
C ILE A 161 4.98 8.36 -8.60
N VAL A 162 6.08 8.89 -8.06
CA VAL A 162 6.50 10.28 -8.27
C VAL A 162 7.78 10.31 -9.08
N VAL A 163 7.79 11.02 -10.21
CA VAL A 163 8.98 11.23 -11.04
C VAL A 163 9.61 12.57 -10.66
N ASN A 164 10.91 12.57 -10.41
CA ASN A 164 11.66 13.81 -10.24
C ASN A 164 12.35 14.18 -11.57
N PRO A 165 11.92 15.26 -12.25
CA PRO A 165 12.41 15.59 -13.60
C PRO A 165 13.83 16.09 -13.63
N ILE A 166 14.43 16.42 -12.48
CA ILE A 166 15.80 16.95 -12.39
C ILE A 166 16.83 15.90 -11.97
N PHE A 167 16.41 14.72 -11.55
CA PHE A 167 17.30 13.63 -11.20
C PHE A 167 17.59 12.73 -12.41
N LYS A 168 18.77 12.16 -12.47
CA LYS A 168 19.09 11.10 -13.41
C LYS A 168 18.62 9.73 -12.90
N SER A 169 18.76 9.51 -11.61
CA SER A 169 18.26 8.31 -10.91
C SER A 169 17.99 8.65 -9.44
N ALA A 170 17.04 7.96 -8.85
CA ALA A 170 16.74 8.07 -7.43
C ALA A 170 17.43 6.91 -6.68
N HIS A 171 18.54 7.15 -6.00
CA HIS A 171 19.27 6.10 -5.28
C HIS A 171 19.97 6.61 -4.02
N GLY A 172 19.49 7.69 -3.44
CA GLY A 172 20.03 8.23 -2.19
C GLY A 172 19.35 7.70 -0.93
N GLY A 173 18.27 6.96 -1.09
CA GLY A 173 17.37 6.50 -0.03
C GLY A 173 16.17 7.42 0.15
N SER A 174 15.03 6.81 0.46
CA SER A 174 13.78 7.51 0.74
C SER A 174 13.55 7.53 2.23
N PHE A 175 13.55 8.72 2.84
CA PHE A 175 13.39 8.91 4.29
C PHE A 175 12.12 9.68 4.58
N PHE A 176 11.32 9.20 5.53
CA PHE A 176 10.21 9.98 6.07
C PHE A 176 10.68 10.95 7.14
N THR A 177 10.07 12.12 7.19
CA THR A 177 10.20 13.00 8.36
C THR A 177 9.50 12.38 9.58
N PRO A 178 9.82 12.80 10.84
CA PRO A 178 9.35 12.12 12.06
C PRO A 178 7.84 11.94 12.23
N ASN A 179 7.02 12.67 11.49
CA ASN A 179 5.56 12.50 11.44
C ASN A 179 5.06 12.20 10.03
N SER A 180 5.95 11.78 9.14
CA SER A 180 5.64 11.39 7.76
C SER A 180 4.94 12.46 6.92
N GLU A 181 5.18 13.74 7.24
CA GLU A 181 4.64 14.88 6.48
C GLU A 181 5.35 15.01 5.12
N HIS A 182 6.61 14.59 5.06
CA HIS A 182 7.44 14.67 3.87
C HIS A 182 8.27 13.40 3.68
N ILE A 183 8.60 13.13 2.42
CA ILE A 183 9.60 12.14 2.03
C ILE A 183 10.79 12.90 1.46
N ILE A 184 11.97 12.62 2.00
CA ILE A 184 13.24 13.17 1.54
C ILE A 184 13.89 12.11 0.66
N GLU A 185 14.20 12.48 -0.57
CA GLU A 185 14.90 11.61 -1.53
C GLU A 185 16.12 12.32 -2.08
N ALA A 186 17.19 11.58 -2.31
CA ALA A 186 18.41 12.11 -2.88
C ALA A 186 18.84 11.31 -4.13
N ALA A 187 19.43 12.02 -5.08
CA ALA A 187 20.11 11.38 -6.20
C ALA A 187 21.45 10.78 -5.75
N GLN A 188 21.81 9.62 -6.29
CA GLN A 188 23.13 9.04 -6.04
C GLN A 188 24.25 9.89 -6.63
N TYR A 189 24.02 10.54 -7.77
CA TYR A 189 24.99 11.33 -8.50
C TYR A 189 24.49 12.76 -8.70
N ALA A 190 25.36 13.73 -8.51
CA ALA A 190 25.09 15.14 -8.74
C ALA A 190 25.07 15.47 -10.26
N ALA A 191 24.36 14.68 -11.04
CA ALA A 191 24.21 14.88 -12.48
C ALA A 191 22.73 15.11 -12.78
N PRO A 192 22.31 16.34 -13.12
CA PRO A 192 20.96 16.61 -13.60
C PRO A 192 20.74 15.93 -14.97
N PHE A 193 19.49 15.84 -15.36
CA PHE A 193 19.09 15.46 -16.72
C PHE A 193 19.63 16.45 -17.74
#